data_bd099dcd1f76c0329532f7a70e279d2f
#
_entry.id   bd099dcd1f76c0329532f7a70e279d2f
#
_cell.length_a   1.000
_cell.length_b   1.000
_cell.length_c   1.000
_cell.angle_alpha   90.00
_cell.angle_beta   90.00
_cell.angle_gamma   90.00
#
_symmetry.space_group_name_H-M   'P 1'
#
loop_
_entity.id
_entity.type
_entity.pdbx_description
1 polymer ?
#
loop_
_entity_poly.entity_id
_entity_poly.type
_entity_poly.pdbx_seq_one_letter_code
_entity_poly.pdbx_strand_id
1 'polypeptide(L)'
;LPIYPPFISRLVKWYCQRVKALKITVFAHETGISLLDENLKVVDRIGYSKDPVSEIRMFLNGQESDLSRMIADKIKSLKAEKILVQTQPIRNLFSKEYPNVEILSEAEISKIVSEKVRIILESKFAESEEQAYNMLQQFSLKQAEARIAEESTRLDLQAIQAVLALDELDKMINILGTRVKEWYEIHFPEILQFYDEPIEICRFVAEAGDRRSLDEEKLKHLNLSEKKKEAILYAAQNSRGGAFREEDIARIVLLASHVEETYNIKRKMSNFVENVMTQIAPNVTKICGPTIGARLIAKAGGLEKLARAPSSTIQILGAEKAIFRAIRTGAKPPKHGVIFQHTLIHESPKWQRGRIARALASKIAIAARVDYYRKKLDTSIEEDLMKRIREIRRLKERERREEKKPKSKRRKR
;
A
#
# COMPACT_ATOMS: atom_id res chain seq x y z
N LEU A 1 75.20 -15.74 -30.75
CA LEU A 1 74.21 -15.16 -29.84
C LEU A 1 74.61 -13.72 -29.53
N PRO A 2 73.83 -12.69 -29.89
CA PRO A 2 74.17 -11.32 -29.55
C PRO A 2 73.78 -11.05 -28.12
N ILE A 3 74.81 -10.62 -27.33
CA ILE A 3 74.69 -10.14 -25.94
C ILE A 3 74.11 -8.74 -26.02
N TYR A 4 72.83 -8.57 -25.66
CA TYR A 4 72.22 -7.26 -25.49
C TYR A 4 72.79 -6.58 -24.20
N PRO A 5 73.15 -5.28 -24.25
CA PRO A 5 73.73 -4.60 -23.11
C PRO A 5 72.69 -4.50 -21.95
N PRO A 6 73.13 -4.57 -20.70
CA PRO A 6 72.25 -4.60 -19.52
C PRO A 6 71.41 -3.34 -19.33
N PHE A 7 71.59 -2.31 -20.12
CA PHE A 7 70.84 -1.07 -20.09
C PHE A 7 69.43 -1.22 -20.69
N ILE A 8 69.25 -2.09 -21.72
CA ILE A 8 67.98 -2.31 -22.37
C ILE A 8 67.02 -3.12 -21.47
N SER A 9 67.56 -4.05 -20.70
CA SER A 9 66.75 -4.83 -19.73
C SER A 9 66.23 -3.98 -18.55
N ARG A 10 66.97 -2.95 -18.17
CA ARG A 10 66.48 -1.94 -17.16
C ARG A 10 65.48 -0.98 -17.74
N LEU A 11 65.59 -0.55 -18.98
CA LEU A 11 64.62 0.29 -19.66
C LEU A 11 63.32 -0.44 -19.93
N VAL A 12 63.36 -1.70 -20.33
CA VAL A 12 62.17 -2.54 -20.53
C VAL A 12 61.50 -2.86 -19.18
N LYS A 13 62.27 -3.16 -18.11
CA LYS A 13 61.73 -3.28 -16.76
C LYS A 13 61.16 -1.93 -16.26
N TRP A 14 61.81 -0.81 -16.53
CA TRP A 14 61.32 0.54 -16.14
C TRP A 14 60.06 0.95 -16.93
N TYR A 15 59.93 0.52 -18.20
CA TYR A 15 58.75 0.72 -19.03
C TYR A 15 57.59 -0.24 -18.63
N CYS A 16 57.92 -1.51 -18.31
CA CYS A 16 56.93 -2.47 -17.78
C CYS A 16 56.45 -2.15 -16.34
N GLN A 17 57.26 -1.46 -15.50
CA GLN A 17 56.84 -1.04 -14.17
C GLN A 17 55.98 0.22 -14.16
N ARG A 18 55.80 0.92 -15.29
CA ARG A 18 54.98 2.14 -15.42
C ARG A 18 53.61 1.96 -16.07
N VAL A 19 53.29 0.76 -16.56
CA VAL A 19 51.91 0.47 -16.94
C VAL A 19 51.21 -0.04 -15.68
N LYS A 20 50.91 0.85 -14.73
CA LYS A 20 49.89 0.56 -13.73
C LYS A 20 48.60 0.29 -14.50
N ALA A 21 48.00 -0.90 -14.28
CA ALA A 21 46.70 -1.24 -14.78
C ALA A 21 45.72 -0.08 -14.52
N LEU A 22 45.23 0.55 -15.57
CA LEU A 22 44.39 1.75 -15.41
C LEU A 22 43.05 1.32 -14.82
N LYS A 23 42.90 1.57 -13.53
CA LYS A 23 41.65 1.32 -12.79
C LYS A 23 40.75 2.54 -12.93
N ILE A 24 39.59 2.40 -13.51
CA ILE A 24 38.62 3.48 -13.70
C ILE A 24 37.38 3.21 -12.88
N THR A 25 36.97 4.22 -12.11
CA THR A 25 35.72 4.22 -11.37
C THR A 25 34.67 5.03 -12.14
N VAL A 26 33.53 4.39 -12.46
CA VAL A 26 32.37 5.04 -13.08
C VAL A 26 31.46 5.56 -11.97
N PHE A 27 31.44 6.86 -11.77
CA PHE A 27 30.64 7.50 -10.73
C PHE A 27 29.51 8.33 -11.36
N ALA A 28 28.29 7.83 -11.21
CA ALA A 28 27.08 8.55 -11.61
C ALA A 28 26.60 9.44 -10.45
N HIS A 29 26.41 10.72 -10.73
CA HIS A 29 25.91 11.70 -9.79
C HIS A 29 24.89 12.62 -10.48
N GLU A 30 24.31 13.54 -9.74
CA GLU A 30 23.16 14.33 -10.15
C GLU A 30 23.39 15.22 -11.37
N THR A 31 24.63 15.60 -11.62
CA THR A 31 24.99 16.53 -12.73
C THR A 31 25.56 15.83 -13.96
N GLY A 32 25.91 14.53 -13.83
CA GLY A 32 26.50 13.75 -14.91
C GLY A 32 27.19 12.48 -14.43
N ILE A 33 28.04 11.93 -15.28
CA ILE A 33 28.88 10.78 -14.95
C ILE A 33 30.34 11.22 -15.03
N SER A 34 31.07 10.97 -13.94
CA SER A 34 32.49 11.21 -13.87
C SER A 34 33.27 9.89 -13.90
N LEU A 35 34.30 9.82 -14.74
CA LEU A 35 35.26 8.73 -14.78
C LEU A 35 36.45 9.13 -13.91
N LEU A 36 36.71 8.36 -12.84
CA LEU A 36 37.74 8.71 -11.84
C LEU A 36 38.88 7.69 -11.89
N ASP A 37 40.08 8.15 -11.62
CA ASP A 37 41.26 7.30 -11.41
C ASP A 37 41.33 6.71 -9.97
N GLU A 38 42.40 6.00 -9.68
CA GLU A 38 42.64 5.42 -8.36
C GLU A 38 42.73 6.46 -7.21
N ASN A 39 43.07 7.70 -7.54
CA ASN A 39 43.21 8.82 -6.59
C ASN A 39 41.95 9.68 -6.54
N LEU A 40 40.85 9.26 -7.12
CA LEU A 40 39.59 9.98 -7.25
C LEU A 40 39.71 11.30 -8.04
N LYS A 41 40.71 11.40 -8.92
CA LYS A 41 40.82 12.52 -9.87
C LYS A 41 39.95 12.23 -11.09
N VAL A 42 39.36 13.28 -11.64
CA VAL A 42 38.52 13.18 -12.82
C VAL A 42 39.39 12.97 -14.07
N VAL A 43 39.21 11.86 -14.74
CA VAL A 43 39.89 11.54 -16.04
C VAL A 43 39.04 12.02 -17.21
N ASP A 44 37.72 11.78 -17.15
CA ASP A 44 36.77 12.21 -18.18
C ASP A 44 35.37 12.38 -17.58
N ARG A 45 34.46 12.98 -18.36
CA ARG A 45 33.08 13.28 -17.95
C ARG A 45 32.09 13.03 -19.08
N ILE A 46 30.84 12.78 -18.70
CA ILE A 46 29.72 12.65 -19.62
C ILE A 46 28.53 13.37 -18.99
N GLY A 47 28.01 14.38 -19.65
CA GLY A 47 26.79 15.09 -19.25
C GLY A 47 25.55 14.30 -19.66
N TYR A 48 24.45 14.52 -18.98
CA TYR A 48 23.13 14.02 -19.39
C TYR A 48 22.65 14.80 -20.62
N SER A 49 22.02 14.09 -21.57
CA SER A 49 21.59 14.69 -22.84
C SER A 49 20.13 15.16 -22.79
N LYS A 50 19.33 14.53 -21.90
CA LYS A 50 17.89 14.78 -21.74
C LYS A 50 17.58 15.13 -20.29
N ASP A 51 16.58 14.49 -19.71
CA ASP A 51 16.22 14.67 -18.31
C ASP A 51 17.21 13.93 -17.39
N PRO A 52 17.98 14.64 -16.54
CA PRO A 52 18.96 14.02 -15.66
C PRO A 52 18.37 12.97 -14.70
N VAL A 53 17.12 13.17 -14.24
CA VAL A 53 16.46 12.27 -13.28
C VAL A 53 16.14 10.92 -13.91
N SER A 54 15.64 10.92 -15.14
CA SER A 54 15.33 9.70 -15.88
C SER A 54 16.61 8.98 -16.34
N GLU A 55 17.61 9.71 -16.85
CA GLU A 55 18.86 9.12 -17.35
C GLU A 55 19.67 8.44 -16.23
N ILE A 56 19.85 9.10 -15.10
CA ILE A 56 20.55 8.49 -13.95
C ILE A 56 19.80 7.27 -13.43
N ARG A 57 18.46 7.33 -13.37
CA ARG A 57 17.63 6.19 -12.93
C ARG A 57 17.76 4.99 -13.85
N MET A 58 17.70 5.20 -15.16
CA MET A 58 17.90 4.15 -16.17
C MET A 58 19.28 3.52 -16.05
N PHE A 59 20.31 4.35 -15.92
CA PHE A 59 21.70 3.90 -15.79
C PHE A 59 21.92 3.09 -14.50
N LEU A 60 21.48 3.59 -13.34
CA LEU A 60 21.62 2.88 -12.05
C LEU A 60 20.87 1.54 -12.03
N ASN A 61 19.79 1.42 -12.80
CA ASN A 61 19.04 0.17 -13.00
C ASN A 61 19.65 -0.76 -14.05
N GLY A 62 20.78 -0.39 -14.67
CA GLY A 62 21.47 -1.21 -15.66
C GLY A 62 20.74 -1.35 -16.99
N GLN A 63 19.90 -0.37 -17.35
CA GLN A 63 19.21 -0.35 -18.64
C GLN A 63 20.15 0.15 -19.75
N GLU A 64 20.12 -0.52 -20.89
CA GLU A 64 20.90 -0.07 -22.06
C GLU A 64 20.31 1.24 -22.59
N SER A 65 21.17 2.24 -22.74
CA SER A 65 20.83 3.59 -23.22
C SER A 65 21.97 4.18 -24.01
N ASP A 66 21.73 5.26 -24.72
CA ASP A 66 22.79 5.99 -25.43
C ASP A 66 23.89 6.44 -24.45
N LEU A 67 23.50 6.83 -23.24
CA LEU A 67 24.43 7.17 -22.16
C LEU A 67 25.37 5.99 -21.82
N SER A 68 24.83 4.78 -21.67
CA SER A 68 25.65 3.60 -21.36
C SER A 68 26.63 3.26 -22.49
N ARG A 69 26.24 3.46 -23.76
CA ARG A 69 27.13 3.28 -24.92
C ARG A 69 28.24 4.33 -24.94
N MET A 70 27.93 5.61 -24.71
CA MET A 70 28.93 6.69 -24.61
C MET A 70 29.95 6.40 -23.51
N ILE A 71 29.51 5.87 -22.35
CA ILE A 71 30.42 5.49 -21.27
C ILE A 71 31.31 4.33 -21.71
N ALA A 72 30.77 3.28 -22.35
CA ALA A 72 31.54 2.17 -22.86
C ALA A 72 32.60 2.61 -23.86
N ASP A 73 32.26 3.47 -24.83
CA ASP A 73 33.19 3.99 -25.82
C ASP A 73 34.35 4.81 -25.17
N LYS A 74 34.03 5.62 -24.15
CA LYS A 74 35.04 6.35 -23.40
C LYS A 74 35.96 5.44 -22.60
N ILE A 75 35.41 4.44 -21.90
CA ILE A 75 36.20 3.44 -21.18
C ILE A 75 37.14 2.69 -22.14
N LYS A 76 36.65 2.37 -23.34
CA LYS A 76 37.45 1.74 -24.41
C LYS A 76 38.60 2.62 -24.88
N SER A 77 38.34 3.89 -25.06
CA SER A 77 39.39 4.90 -25.46
C SER A 77 40.47 5.04 -24.40
N LEU A 78 40.12 4.92 -23.14
CA LEU A 78 41.01 5.01 -21.98
C LEU A 78 41.81 3.73 -21.71
N LYS A 79 41.51 2.63 -22.43
CA LYS A 79 42.17 1.31 -22.26
C LYS A 79 42.17 0.83 -20.80
N ALA A 80 41.03 0.98 -20.11
CA ALA A 80 40.90 0.58 -18.72
C ALA A 80 41.01 -0.96 -18.59
N GLU A 81 41.86 -1.43 -17.68
CA GLU A 81 42.01 -2.86 -17.38
C GLU A 81 41.06 -3.33 -16.30
N LYS A 82 40.63 -2.44 -15.42
CA LYS A 82 39.69 -2.71 -14.34
C LYS A 82 38.68 -1.56 -14.21
N ILE A 83 37.39 -1.94 -14.12
CA ILE A 83 36.29 -0.98 -14.00
C ILE A 83 35.60 -1.20 -12.66
N LEU A 84 35.41 -0.11 -11.92
CA LEU A 84 34.62 -0.09 -10.69
C LEU A 84 33.29 0.62 -10.93
N VAL A 85 32.21 0.05 -10.42
CA VAL A 85 30.85 0.58 -10.59
C VAL A 85 30.08 0.62 -9.27
N GLN A 86 29.05 1.46 -9.19
CA GLN A 86 28.32 1.72 -7.95
C GLN A 86 27.31 0.61 -7.59
N THR A 87 26.74 -0.09 -8.59
CA THR A 87 25.63 -1.01 -8.35
C THR A 87 25.76 -2.31 -9.13
N GLN A 88 25.14 -3.39 -8.63
CA GLN A 88 25.10 -4.68 -9.31
C GLN A 88 24.46 -4.62 -10.71
N PRO A 89 23.35 -3.89 -10.97
CA PRO A 89 22.81 -3.76 -12.32
C PRO A 89 23.79 -3.13 -13.32
N ILE A 90 24.55 -2.11 -12.90
CA ILE A 90 25.60 -1.49 -13.77
C ILE A 90 26.72 -2.50 -14.05
N ARG A 91 27.12 -3.28 -13.02
CA ARG A 91 28.11 -4.35 -13.24
C ARG A 91 27.62 -5.32 -14.30
N ASN A 92 26.38 -5.79 -14.21
CA ASN A 92 25.80 -6.74 -15.17
C ASN A 92 25.76 -6.16 -16.59
N LEU A 93 25.52 -4.84 -16.73
CA LEU A 93 25.51 -4.13 -18.00
C LEU A 93 26.90 -4.16 -18.67
N PHE A 94 27.95 -3.77 -17.92
CA PHE A 94 29.30 -3.70 -18.46
C PHE A 94 30.03 -5.03 -18.52
N SER A 95 29.66 -6.03 -17.72
CA SER A 95 30.29 -7.38 -17.75
C SER A 95 30.09 -8.13 -19.07
N LYS A 96 29.16 -7.68 -19.91
CA LYS A 96 28.97 -8.21 -21.28
C LYS A 96 30.16 -7.88 -22.21
N GLU A 97 30.79 -6.73 -22.01
CA GLU A 97 31.84 -6.20 -22.88
C GLU A 97 33.23 -6.20 -22.21
N TYR A 98 33.27 -6.15 -20.87
CA TYR A 98 34.51 -6.05 -20.09
C TYR A 98 34.63 -7.19 -19.07
N PRO A 99 35.74 -7.93 -19.05
CA PRO A 99 35.90 -9.08 -18.16
C PRO A 99 36.10 -8.69 -16.68
N ASN A 100 36.70 -7.51 -16.42
CA ASN A 100 37.12 -7.08 -15.08
C ASN A 100 36.28 -5.94 -14.55
N VAL A 101 34.99 -6.20 -14.26
CA VAL A 101 34.07 -5.23 -13.65
C VAL A 101 33.77 -5.62 -12.22
N GLU A 102 34.09 -4.77 -11.26
CA GLU A 102 33.83 -4.97 -9.83
C GLU A 102 32.90 -3.89 -9.29
N ILE A 103 32.28 -4.20 -8.16
CA ILE A 103 31.42 -3.25 -7.44
C ILE A 103 32.26 -2.55 -6.37
N LEU A 104 32.06 -1.24 -6.21
CA LEU A 104 32.62 -0.46 -5.13
C LEU A 104 32.13 -0.97 -3.78
N SER A 105 33.02 -1.05 -2.80
CA SER A 105 32.66 -1.29 -1.41
C SER A 105 31.91 -0.07 -0.82
N GLU A 106 31.13 -0.29 0.24
CA GLU A 106 30.41 0.80 0.92
C GLU A 106 31.36 1.91 1.41
N ALA A 107 32.56 1.55 1.87
CA ALA A 107 33.58 2.50 2.30
C ALA A 107 34.11 3.36 1.15
N GLU A 108 34.35 2.76 -0.02
CA GLU A 108 34.76 3.50 -1.23
C GLU A 108 33.65 4.42 -1.73
N ILE A 109 32.41 3.96 -1.75
CA ILE A 109 31.25 4.81 -2.13
C ILE A 109 31.14 5.99 -1.17
N SER A 110 31.21 5.76 0.14
CA SER A 110 31.13 6.82 1.15
C SER A 110 32.23 7.87 0.95
N LYS A 111 33.46 7.44 0.65
CA LYS A 111 34.57 8.35 0.35
C LYS A 111 34.32 9.17 -0.89
N ILE A 112 33.85 8.57 -1.99
CA ILE A 112 33.54 9.29 -3.25
C ILE A 112 32.41 10.30 -3.02
N VAL A 113 31.36 9.90 -2.28
CA VAL A 113 30.23 10.77 -1.96
C VAL A 113 30.66 11.96 -1.10
N SER A 114 31.60 11.80 -0.14
CA SER A 114 32.10 12.91 0.66
C SER A 114 32.87 13.95 -0.18
N GLU A 115 33.47 13.53 -1.30
CA GLU A 115 34.19 14.40 -2.21
C GLU A 115 33.37 14.82 -3.46
N LYS A 116 32.05 14.58 -3.45
CA LYS A 116 31.18 14.81 -4.62
C LYS A 116 31.28 16.23 -5.18
N VAL A 117 31.23 17.25 -4.34
CA VAL A 117 31.29 18.65 -4.80
C VAL A 117 32.62 18.94 -5.51
N ARG A 118 33.74 18.44 -4.96
CA ARG A 118 35.05 18.54 -5.61
C ARG A 118 35.05 17.85 -6.99
N ILE A 119 34.50 16.65 -7.08
CA ILE A 119 34.40 15.89 -8.33
C ILE A 119 33.57 16.65 -9.37
N ILE A 120 32.45 17.27 -8.97
CA ILE A 120 31.63 18.11 -9.86
C ILE A 120 32.40 19.29 -10.41
N LEU A 121 33.19 19.96 -9.57
CA LEU A 121 34.04 21.09 -9.97
C LEU A 121 35.18 20.65 -10.89
N GLU A 122 35.93 19.59 -10.53
CA GLU A 122 37.00 19.03 -11.37
C GLU A 122 36.46 18.53 -12.72
N SER A 123 35.24 17.97 -12.73
CA SER A 123 34.53 17.59 -13.96
C SER A 123 34.04 18.77 -14.78
N LYS A 124 34.21 20.01 -14.30
CA LYS A 124 33.72 21.24 -14.95
C LYS A 124 32.20 21.17 -15.27
N PHE A 125 31.42 20.53 -14.45
CA PHE A 125 29.95 20.60 -14.49
C PHE A 125 29.44 21.88 -13.82
N ALA A 126 30.22 22.42 -12.86
CA ALA A 126 29.95 23.68 -12.20
C ALA A 126 31.26 24.50 -12.14
N GLU A 127 31.14 25.82 -12.12
CA GLU A 127 32.27 26.75 -12.04
C GLU A 127 32.59 27.14 -10.59
N SER A 128 31.60 27.04 -9.70
CA SER A 128 31.75 27.36 -8.28
C SER A 128 31.02 26.33 -7.39
N GLU A 129 31.40 26.27 -6.11
CA GLU A 129 30.73 25.43 -5.12
C GLU A 129 29.24 25.82 -4.99
N GLU A 130 28.91 27.09 -4.99
CA GLU A 130 27.56 27.60 -4.93
C GLU A 130 26.72 27.10 -6.11
N GLN A 131 27.28 27.14 -7.32
CA GLN A 131 26.62 26.60 -8.51
C GLN A 131 26.42 25.08 -8.40
N ALA A 132 27.43 24.35 -7.89
CA ALA A 132 27.30 22.90 -7.69
C ALA A 132 26.17 22.57 -6.69
N TYR A 133 26.09 23.27 -5.56
CA TYR A 133 25.00 23.06 -4.60
C TYR A 133 23.63 23.42 -5.18
N ASN A 134 23.52 24.51 -5.94
CA ASN A 134 22.28 24.88 -6.62
C ASN A 134 21.84 23.81 -7.62
N MET A 135 22.76 23.22 -8.39
CA MET A 135 22.44 22.11 -9.31
C MET A 135 21.97 20.86 -8.56
N LEU A 136 22.63 20.49 -7.47
CA LEU A 136 22.21 19.37 -6.62
C LEU A 136 20.82 19.59 -6.00
N GLN A 137 20.53 20.81 -5.55
CA GLN A 137 19.21 21.16 -5.03
C GLN A 137 18.15 21.09 -6.11
N GLN A 138 18.38 21.66 -7.29
CA GLN A 138 17.44 21.59 -8.41
C GLN A 138 17.17 20.14 -8.86
N PHE A 139 18.22 19.32 -8.90
CA PHE A 139 18.04 17.90 -9.21
C PHE A 139 17.16 17.21 -8.15
N SER A 140 17.41 17.47 -6.86
CA SER A 140 16.63 16.90 -5.76
C SER A 140 15.15 17.30 -5.83
N LEU A 141 14.87 18.57 -6.18
CA LEU A 141 13.51 19.07 -6.41
C LEU A 141 12.85 18.35 -7.59
N LYS A 142 13.51 18.28 -8.74
CA LYS A 142 12.98 17.54 -9.92
C LYS A 142 12.76 16.06 -9.63
N GLN A 143 13.65 15.42 -8.87
CA GLN A 143 13.47 14.03 -8.44
C GLN A 143 12.25 13.87 -7.54
N ALA A 144 12.03 14.81 -6.61
CA ALA A 144 10.86 14.81 -5.76
C ALA A 144 9.57 15.02 -6.57
N GLU A 145 9.55 15.96 -7.50
CA GLU A 145 8.43 16.19 -8.42
C GLU A 145 8.11 14.95 -9.26
N ALA A 146 9.13 14.31 -9.84
CA ALA A 146 8.95 13.08 -10.61
C ALA A 146 8.37 11.95 -9.78
N ARG A 147 8.83 11.80 -8.51
CA ARG A 147 8.26 10.82 -7.57
C ARG A 147 6.81 11.13 -7.22
N ILE A 148 6.50 12.40 -6.94
CA ILE A 148 5.12 12.82 -6.64
C ILE A 148 4.21 12.53 -7.84
N ALA A 149 4.64 12.86 -9.06
CA ALA A 149 3.89 12.57 -10.28
C ALA A 149 3.66 11.06 -10.48
N GLU A 150 4.67 10.22 -10.24
CA GLU A 150 4.55 8.76 -10.31
C GLU A 150 3.61 8.21 -9.23
N GLU A 151 3.74 8.66 -7.98
CA GLU A 151 2.89 8.24 -6.87
C GLU A 151 1.43 8.71 -7.05
N SER A 152 1.20 9.90 -7.63
CA SER A 152 -0.15 10.42 -7.85
C SER A 152 -0.98 9.59 -8.85
N THR A 153 -0.32 8.86 -9.74
CA THR A 153 -1.00 7.97 -10.72
C THR A 153 -1.28 6.58 -10.16
N ARG A 154 -0.80 6.25 -8.97
CA ARG A 154 -0.97 4.95 -8.34
C ARG A 154 -2.37 4.76 -7.78
N LEU A 155 -3.14 3.91 -8.43
CA LEU A 155 -4.52 3.61 -8.03
C LEU A 155 -4.62 2.92 -6.66
N ASP A 156 -3.60 2.17 -6.23
CA ASP A 156 -3.60 1.54 -4.91
C ASP A 156 -3.55 2.57 -3.78
N LEU A 157 -2.84 3.69 -3.97
CA LEU A 157 -2.83 4.80 -3.01
C LEU A 157 -4.17 5.52 -2.98
N GLN A 158 -4.83 5.68 -4.12
CA GLN A 158 -6.19 6.25 -4.18
C GLN A 158 -7.20 5.35 -3.46
N ALA A 159 -7.10 4.02 -3.64
CA ALA A 159 -7.93 3.06 -2.91
C ALA A 159 -7.69 3.12 -1.39
N ILE A 160 -6.45 3.33 -0.95
CA ILE A 160 -6.11 3.53 0.47
C ILE A 160 -6.83 4.75 1.04
N GLN A 161 -6.72 5.90 0.38
CA GLN A 161 -7.37 7.13 0.86
C GLN A 161 -8.91 6.96 0.89
N ALA A 162 -9.48 6.37 -0.14
CA ALA A 162 -10.91 6.15 -0.22
C ALA A 162 -11.44 5.20 0.89
N VAL A 163 -10.72 4.12 1.20
CA VAL A 163 -11.15 3.19 2.26
C VAL A 163 -10.98 3.79 3.66
N LEU A 164 -9.97 4.63 3.89
CA LEU A 164 -9.83 5.37 5.14
C LEU A 164 -10.97 6.39 5.31
N ALA A 165 -11.32 7.11 4.24
CA ALA A 165 -12.49 8.00 4.23
C ALA A 165 -13.79 7.25 4.52
N LEU A 166 -13.97 6.03 3.97
CA LEU A 166 -15.14 5.19 4.29
C LEU A 166 -15.24 4.88 5.79
N ASP A 167 -14.12 4.52 6.43
CA ASP A 167 -14.09 4.22 7.86
C ASP A 167 -14.39 5.45 8.73
N GLU A 168 -14.06 6.65 8.25
CA GLU A 168 -14.37 7.93 8.92
C GLU A 168 -15.83 8.33 8.70
N LEU A 169 -16.33 8.23 7.48
CA LEU A 169 -17.74 8.48 7.15
C LEU A 169 -18.68 7.56 7.96
N ASP A 170 -18.33 6.28 8.12
CA ASP A 170 -19.09 5.36 8.98
C ASP A 170 -19.18 5.84 10.42
N LYS A 171 -18.10 6.36 10.98
CA LYS A 171 -18.11 6.91 12.34
C LYS A 171 -18.97 8.16 12.44
N MET A 172 -18.87 9.08 11.46
CA MET A 172 -19.66 10.31 11.43
C MET A 172 -21.16 10.00 11.34
N ILE A 173 -21.55 9.10 10.43
CA ILE A 173 -22.94 8.66 10.28
C ILE A 173 -23.48 8.08 11.59
N ASN A 174 -22.70 7.22 12.24
CA ASN A 174 -23.13 6.61 13.50
C ASN A 174 -23.25 7.63 14.64
N ILE A 175 -22.26 8.52 14.79
CA ILE A 175 -22.26 9.51 15.86
C ILE A 175 -23.38 10.54 15.67
N LEU A 176 -23.47 11.14 14.49
CA LEU A 176 -24.48 12.16 14.21
C LEU A 176 -25.89 11.55 14.09
N GLY A 177 -26.00 10.37 13.48
CA GLY A 177 -27.27 9.65 13.37
C GLY A 177 -27.84 9.27 14.74
N THR A 178 -26.99 8.81 15.66
CA THR A 178 -27.41 8.55 17.04
C THR A 178 -27.85 9.83 17.72
N ARG A 179 -27.18 10.95 17.49
CA ARG A 179 -27.58 12.26 18.05
C ARG A 179 -28.94 12.73 17.52
N VAL A 180 -29.19 12.59 16.22
CA VAL A 180 -30.50 12.87 15.62
C VAL A 180 -31.58 11.99 16.24
N LYS A 181 -31.32 10.68 16.36
CA LYS A 181 -32.22 9.71 16.98
C LYS A 181 -32.59 10.14 18.39
N GLU A 182 -31.61 10.35 19.29
CA GLU A 182 -31.80 10.74 20.68
C GLU A 182 -32.56 12.08 20.83
N TRP A 183 -32.32 13.02 19.91
CA TRP A 183 -32.98 14.33 19.97
C TRP A 183 -34.41 14.27 19.45
N TYR A 184 -34.65 13.56 18.34
CA TYR A 184 -35.95 13.46 17.73
C TYR A 184 -36.92 12.52 18.49
N GLU A 185 -36.41 11.51 19.22
CA GLU A 185 -37.24 10.61 20.03
C GLU A 185 -37.96 11.34 21.17
N ILE A 186 -37.45 12.46 21.65
CA ILE A 186 -38.15 13.32 22.64
C ILE A 186 -39.41 13.90 22.00
N HIS A 187 -39.35 14.25 20.73
CA HIS A 187 -40.46 14.80 19.98
C HIS A 187 -41.44 13.72 19.48
N PHE A 188 -40.90 12.59 19.00
CA PHE A 188 -41.67 11.49 18.43
C PHE A 188 -41.11 10.13 18.88
N PRO A 189 -41.36 9.70 20.12
CA PRO A 189 -40.78 8.46 20.66
C PRO A 189 -41.26 7.20 19.93
N GLU A 190 -42.46 7.21 19.38
CA GLU A 190 -43.05 6.05 18.68
C GLU A 190 -42.31 5.70 17.41
N ILE A 191 -41.46 6.58 16.87
CA ILE A 191 -40.65 6.34 15.67
C ILE A 191 -39.71 5.14 15.85
N LEU A 192 -39.27 4.86 17.08
CA LEU A 192 -38.41 3.72 17.41
C LEU A 192 -39.08 2.34 17.21
N GLN A 193 -40.41 2.31 17.06
CA GLN A 193 -41.13 1.08 16.75
C GLN A 193 -41.05 0.74 15.25
N PHE A 194 -40.75 1.71 14.41
CA PHE A 194 -40.73 1.59 12.96
C PHE A 194 -39.33 1.48 12.37
N TYR A 195 -38.31 2.01 13.08
CA TYR A 195 -36.95 2.06 12.59
C TYR A 195 -35.92 1.74 13.71
N ASP A 196 -35.05 0.78 13.44
CA ASP A 196 -33.99 0.39 14.37
C ASP A 196 -32.70 1.17 14.11
N GLU A 197 -32.36 1.37 12.83
CA GLU A 197 -31.11 1.95 12.40
C GLU A 197 -31.14 3.49 12.42
N PRO A 198 -30.15 4.17 13.05
CA PRO A 198 -30.11 5.63 13.10
C PRO A 198 -30.21 6.33 11.76
N ILE A 199 -29.64 5.76 10.69
CA ILE A 199 -29.69 6.34 9.35
C ILE A 199 -31.12 6.33 8.76
N GLU A 200 -31.93 5.31 9.07
CA GLU A 200 -33.31 5.26 8.61
C GLU A 200 -34.15 6.31 9.31
N ILE A 201 -33.87 6.55 10.60
CA ILE A 201 -34.50 7.65 11.35
C ILE A 201 -34.09 9.00 10.76
N CYS A 202 -32.81 9.20 10.42
CA CYS A 202 -32.36 10.45 9.76
C CYS A 202 -33.10 10.70 8.45
N ARG A 203 -33.28 9.67 7.59
CA ARG A 203 -34.05 9.80 6.34
C ARG A 203 -35.50 10.17 6.61
N PHE A 204 -36.11 9.54 7.59
CA PHE A 204 -37.46 9.87 8.00
C PHE A 204 -37.56 11.33 8.47
N VAL A 205 -36.65 11.75 9.36
CA VAL A 205 -36.67 13.11 9.94
C VAL A 205 -36.42 14.18 8.88
N ALA A 206 -35.52 13.91 7.92
CA ALA A 206 -35.23 14.83 6.82
C ALA A 206 -36.46 15.12 5.93
N GLU A 207 -37.31 14.11 5.70
CA GLU A 207 -38.52 14.24 4.86
C GLU A 207 -39.75 14.66 5.69
N ALA A 208 -39.94 14.06 6.86
CA ALA A 208 -41.12 14.26 7.68
C ALA A 208 -41.12 15.60 8.43
N GLY A 209 -39.97 16.02 8.95
CA GLY A 209 -39.84 17.21 9.75
C GLY A 209 -40.63 17.12 11.07
N ASP A 210 -41.58 18.04 11.25
CA ASP A 210 -42.44 18.07 12.44
C ASP A 210 -43.55 16.99 12.32
N ARG A 211 -43.68 16.12 13.33
CA ARG A 211 -44.72 15.10 13.38
C ARG A 211 -46.14 15.66 13.28
N ARG A 212 -46.36 16.89 13.76
CA ARG A 212 -47.67 17.55 13.77
C ARG A 212 -48.15 17.96 12.37
N SER A 213 -47.21 18.18 11.46
CA SER A 213 -47.47 18.52 10.06
C SER A 213 -47.20 17.34 9.12
N LEU A 214 -47.15 16.12 9.66
CA LEU A 214 -46.93 14.93 8.89
C LEU A 214 -48.17 14.52 8.09
N ASP A 215 -48.00 14.38 6.77
CA ASP A 215 -49.03 13.97 5.85
C ASP A 215 -48.55 12.84 4.92
N GLU A 216 -49.49 12.29 4.12
CA GLU A 216 -49.16 11.21 3.18
C GLU A 216 -48.17 11.68 2.10
N GLU A 217 -48.17 12.96 1.75
CA GLU A 217 -47.33 13.53 0.69
C GLU A 217 -45.86 13.48 1.08
N LYS A 218 -45.53 13.83 2.32
CA LYS A 218 -44.20 13.75 2.89
C LYS A 218 -43.67 12.30 3.00
N LEU A 219 -44.56 11.33 3.17
CA LEU A 219 -44.22 9.93 3.25
C LEU A 219 -44.07 9.23 1.88
N LYS A 220 -44.44 9.89 0.78
CA LYS A 220 -44.36 9.30 -0.59
C LYS A 220 -42.91 9.00 -1.00
N HIS A 221 -41.95 9.83 -0.59
CA HIS A 221 -40.54 9.71 -0.92
C HIS A 221 -39.81 8.62 -0.10
N LEU A 222 -40.45 8.17 0.98
CA LEU A 222 -39.92 7.14 1.86
C LEU A 222 -40.48 5.77 1.44
N ASN A 223 -39.94 5.05 0.50
CA ASN A 223 -40.34 3.71 0.00
C ASN A 223 -40.99 2.80 1.06
N LEU A 224 -42.11 3.22 1.66
CA LEU A 224 -42.83 2.52 2.74
C LEU A 224 -44.03 1.78 2.18
N SER A 225 -44.39 0.67 2.81
CA SER A 225 -45.66 0.00 2.54
C SER A 225 -46.84 0.85 3.07
N GLU A 226 -47.99 0.80 2.42
CA GLU A 226 -49.17 1.59 2.83
C GLU A 226 -49.54 1.33 4.31
N LYS A 227 -49.50 0.10 4.75
CA LYS A 227 -49.74 -0.26 6.17
C LYS A 227 -48.77 0.43 7.13
N LYS A 228 -47.48 0.58 6.74
CA LYS A 228 -46.47 1.27 7.57
C LYS A 228 -46.69 2.79 7.56
N LYS A 229 -47.12 3.37 6.44
CA LYS A 229 -47.50 4.80 6.35
C LYS A 229 -48.67 5.12 7.28
N GLU A 230 -49.78 4.36 7.16
CA GLU A 230 -50.96 4.52 8.02
C GLU A 230 -50.60 4.39 9.51
N ALA A 231 -49.77 3.40 9.87
CA ALA A 231 -49.33 3.20 11.25
C ALA A 231 -48.48 4.37 11.77
N ILE A 232 -47.60 4.95 10.94
CA ILE A 232 -46.78 6.11 11.29
C ILE A 232 -47.66 7.35 11.45
N LEU A 233 -48.62 7.60 10.54
CA LEU A 233 -49.56 8.73 10.63
C LEU A 233 -50.42 8.62 11.89
N TYR A 234 -50.94 7.45 12.18
CA TYR A 234 -51.71 7.19 13.41
C TYR A 234 -50.85 7.45 14.66
N ALA A 235 -49.61 6.96 14.69
CA ALA A 235 -48.69 7.18 15.80
C ALA A 235 -48.32 8.68 15.96
N ALA A 236 -48.15 9.41 14.88
CA ALA A 236 -47.86 10.84 14.92
C ALA A 236 -48.98 11.65 15.49
N GLN A 237 -50.25 11.34 15.15
CA GLN A 237 -51.45 12.01 15.68
C GLN A 237 -51.66 11.70 17.15
N ASN A 238 -51.35 10.48 17.62
CA ASN A 238 -51.54 10.04 19.01
C ASN A 238 -50.24 10.00 19.83
N SER A 239 -49.20 10.70 19.39
CA SER A 239 -47.90 10.66 20.04
C SER A 239 -47.90 11.31 21.40
N ARG A 240 -47.15 10.70 22.34
CA ARG A 240 -46.89 11.22 23.70
C ARG A 240 -45.63 12.08 23.79
N GLY A 241 -44.96 12.35 22.67
CA GLY A 241 -43.75 13.15 22.64
C GLY A 241 -43.97 14.63 22.91
N GLY A 242 -42.92 15.32 23.28
CA GLY A 242 -42.92 16.75 23.57
C GLY A 242 -43.16 17.59 22.31
N ALA A 243 -43.81 18.76 22.52
CA ALA A 243 -43.96 19.74 21.46
C ALA A 243 -42.70 20.59 21.35
N PHE A 244 -41.93 20.46 20.26
CA PHE A 244 -40.78 21.30 19.97
C PHE A 244 -41.22 22.57 19.22
N ARG A 245 -40.42 23.66 19.34
CA ARG A 245 -40.55 24.84 18.51
C ARG A 245 -40.12 24.54 17.08
N GLU A 246 -40.65 25.24 16.12
CA GLU A 246 -40.30 25.07 14.71
C GLU A 246 -38.79 25.21 14.44
N GLU A 247 -38.16 26.20 15.14
CA GLU A 247 -36.70 26.38 15.05
C GLU A 247 -35.88 25.17 15.53
N ASP A 248 -36.35 24.47 16.57
CA ASP A 248 -35.65 23.29 17.09
C ASP A 248 -35.81 22.10 16.16
N ILE A 249 -37.01 21.92 15.58
CA ILE A 249 -37.24 20.92 14.52
C ILE A 249 -36.38 21.24 13.29
N ALA A 250 -36.33 22.49 12.86
CA ALA A 250 -35.50 22.85 11.69
C ALA A 250 -34.02 22.50 11.90
N ARG A 251 -33.48 22.66 13.11
CA ARG A 251 -32.10 22.26 13.43
C ARG A 251 -31.90 20.75 13.36
N ILE A 252 -32.88 19.98 13.87
CA ILE A 252 -32.82 18.49 13.79
C ILE A 252 -32.89 18.03 12.35
N VAL A 253 -33.79 18.59 11.55
CA VAL A 253 -33.95 18.30 10.12
C VAL A 253 -32.66 18.61 9.36
N LEU A 254 -32.04 19.77 9.61
CA LEU A 254 -30.76 20.14 9.01
C LEU A 254 -29.67 19.10 9.31
N LEU A 255 -29.56 18.67 10.58
CA LEU A 255 -28.58 17.66 10.96
C LEU A 255 -28.88 16.29 10.33
N ALA A 256 -30.17 15.90 10.27
CA ALA A 256 -30.60 14.65 9.65
C ALA A 256 -30.30 14.61 8.14
N SER A 257 -30.57 15.71 7.43
CA SER A 257 -30.27 15.86 6.00
C SER A 257 -28.76 15.76 5.74
N HIS A 258 -27.95 16.36 6.60
CA HIS A 258 -26.48 16.25 6.51
C HIS A 258 -25.98 14.81 6.70
N VAL A 259 -26.56 14.06 7.65
CA VAL A 259 -26.25 12.63 7.83
C VAL A 259 -26.60 11.82 6.59
N GLU A 260 -27.75 12.10 5.96
CA GLU A 260 -28.16 11.43 4.75
C GLU A 260 -27.24 11.74 3.57
N GLU A 261 -26.84 13.01 3.40
CA GLU A 261 -25.85 13.40 2.39
C GLU A 261 -24.50 12.68 2.62
N THR A 262 -24.05 12.62 3.86
CA THR A 262 -22.83 11.86 4.25
C THR A 262 -22.95 10.40 3.89
N TYR A 263 -24.11 9.78 4.08
CA TYR A 263 -24.38 8.41 3.67
C TYR A 263 -24.32 8.24 2.13
N ASN A 264 -24.84 9.18 1.38
CA ASN A 264 -24.76 9.15 -0.07
C ASN A 264 -23.31 9.29 -0.57
N ILE A 265 -22.49 10.14 0.07
CA ILE A 265 -21.05 10.23 -0.20
C ILE A 265 -20.37 8.89 0.08
N LYS A 266 -20.64 8.27 1.24
CA LYS A 266 -20.13 6.94 1.58
C LYS A 266 -20.43 5.92 0.50
N ARG A 267 -21.67 5.90 -0.03
CA ARG A 267 -22.09 4.97 -1.10
C ARG A 267 -21.29 5.18 -2.39
N LYS A 268 -21.08 6.46 -2.79
CA LYS A 268 -20.25 6.80 -3.96
C LYS A 268 -18.79 6.36 -3.77
N MET A 269 -18.23 6.58 -2.57
CA MET A 269 -16.87 6.14 -2.23
C MET A 269 -16.73 4.61 -2.21
N SER A 270 -17.75 3.88 -1.71
CA SER A 270 -17.77 2.42 -1.74
C SER A 270 -17.72 1.89 -3.17
N ASN A 271 -18.52 2.45 -4.08
CA ASN A 271 -18.49 2.09 -5.49
C ASN A 271 -17.14 2.40 -6.15
N PHE A 272 -16.52 3.53 -5.79
CA PHE A 272 -15.17 3.87 -6.26
C PHE A 272 -14.14 2.84 -5.80
N VAL A 273 -14.14 2.47 -4.51
CA VAL A 273 -13.23 1.44 -3.97
C VAL A 273 -13.44 0.10 -4.68
N GLU A 274 -14.68 -0.32 -4.93
CA GLU A 274 -14.98 -1.55 -5.65
C GLU A 274 -14.42 -1.55 -7.07
N ASN A 275 -14.63 -0.46 -7.81
CA ASN A 275 -14.11 -0.31 -9.17
C ASN A 275 -12.59 -0.34 -9.22
N VAL A 276 -11.92 0.43 -8.34
CA VAL A 276 -10.45 0.46 -8.29
C VAL A 276 -9.90 -0.90 -7.87
N MET A 277 -10.44 -1.52 -6.85
CA MET A 277 -9.99 -2.83 -6.36
C MET A 277 -10.14 -3.94 -7.40
N THR A 278 -11.18 -3.88 -8.22
CA THR A 278 -11.36 -4.82 -9.34
C THR A 278 -10.29 -4.65 -10.41
N GLN A 279 -9.77 -3.45 -10.60
CA GLN A 279 -8.70 -3.16 -11.56
C GLN A 279 -7.32 -3.56 -11.03
N ILE A 280 -6.99 -3.20 -9.78
CA ILE A 280 -5.63 -3.36 -9.23
C ILE A 280 -5.39 -4.71 -8.56
N ALA A 281 -6.43 -5.29 -7.94
CA ALA A 281 -6.33 -6.49 -7.13
C ALA A 281 -7.56 -7.41 -7.28
N PRO A 282 -7.85 -7.91 -8.52
CA PRO A 282 -9.05 -8.70 -8.79
C PRO A 282 -9.10 -10.02 -8.01
N ASN A 283 -7.96 -10.68 -7.78
CA ASN A 283 -7.91 -11.93 -7.02
C ASN A 283 -8.13 -11.69 -5.53
N VAL A 284 -7.54 -10.65 -4.95
CA VAL A 284 -7.79 -10.26 -3.56
C VAL A 284 -9.26 -9.89 -3.37
N THR A 285 -9.81 -9.09 -4.30
CA THR A 285 -11.22 -8.68 -4.30
C THR A 285 -12.16 -9.88 -4.32
N LYS A 286 -11.87 -10.87 -5.15
CA LYS A 286 -12.67 -12.09 -5.27
C LYS A 286 -12.66 -12.95 -4.01
N ILE A 287 -11.53 -12.97 -3.29
CA ILE A 287 -11.36 -13.79 -2.08
C ILE A 287 -11.96 -13.15 -0.84
N CYS A 288 -11.77 -11.85 -0.64
CA CYS A 288 -12.16 -11.19 0.62
C CYS A 288 -13.09 -9.98 0.45
N GLY A 289 -13.53 -9.69 -0.78
CA GLY A 289 -14.33 -8.51 -1.09
C GLY A 289 -13.50 -7.23 -1.23
N PRO A 290 -14.02 -6.21 -1.93
CA PRO A 290 -13.28 -4.99 -2.22
C PRO A 290 -12.90 -4.19 -0.97
N THR A 291 -13.83 -4.02 -0.03
CA THR A 291 -13.60 -3.21 1.17
C THR A 291 -12.56 -3.83 2.11
N ILE A 292 -12.63 -5.15 2.36
CA ILE A 292 -11.64 -5.84 3.21
C ILE A 292 -10.29 -5.86 2.51
N GLY A 293 -10.27 -6.11 1.20
CA GLY A 293 -9.06 -6.06 0.38
C GLY A 293 -8.38 -4.69 0.44
N ALA A 294 -9.13 -3.60 0.24
CA ALA A 294 -8.63 -2.23 0.34
C ALA A 294 -8.10 -1.90 1.74
N ARG A 295 -8.80 -2.33 2.82
CA ARG A 295 -8.31 -2.18 4.20
C ARG A 295 -7.00 -2.93 4.45
N LEU A 296 -6.83 -4.12 3.87
CA LEU A 296 -5.58 -4.87 3.96
C LEU A 296 -4.43 -4.15 3.23
N ILE A 297 -4.69 -3.63 2.03
CA ILE A 297 -3.73 -2.82 1.26
C ILE A 297 -3.36 -1.56 2.04
N ALA A 298 -4.34 -0.87 2.64
CA ALA A 298 -4.12 0.32 3.46
C ALA A 298 -3.25 0.01 4.69
N LYS A 299 -3.54 -1.08 5.41
CA LYS A 299 -2.76 -1.50 6.59
C LYS A 299 -1.36 -2.00 6.24
N ALA A 300 -1.16 -2.56 5.07
CA ALA A 300 0.15 -2.94 4.56
C ALA A 300 0.96 -1.73 4.04
N GLY A 301 0.30 -0.64 3.65
CA GLY A 301 0.89 0.55 3.03
C GLY A 301 1.17 0.37 1.54
N GLY A 302 0.28 -0.34 0.82
CA GLY A 302 0.32 -0.55 -0.63
C GLY A 302 0.18 -2.02 -1.03
N LEU A 303 -0.21 -2.26 -2.29
CA LEU A 303 -0.38 -3.60 -2.84
C LEU A 303 0.95 -4.36 -2.89
N GLU A 304 2.05 -3.69 -3.22
CA GLU A 304 3.39 -4.28 -3.23
C GLU A 304 3.78 -4.85 -1.87
N LYS A 305 3.60 -4.05 -0.82
CA LYS A 305 3.92 -4.48 0.55
C LYS A 305 3.03 -5.62 1.01
N LEU A 306 1.76 -5.61 0.63
CA LEU A 306 0.84 -6.72 0.91
C LEU A 306 1.29 -8.01 0.20
N ALA A 307 1.72 -7.94 -1.04
CA ALA A 307 2.23 -9.07 -1.81
C ALA A 307 3.50 -9.69 -1.22
N ARG A 308 4.38 -8.87 -0.63
CA ARG A 308 5.60 -9.31 0.06
C ARG A 308 5.33 -9.84 1.48
N ALA A 309 4.19 -9.49 2.07
CA ALA A 309 3.88 -9.87 3.44
C ALA A 309 3.66 -11.39 3.58
N PRO A 310 4.16 -12.02 4.66
CA PRO A 310 3.82 -13.41 4.97
C PRO A 310 2.36 -13.52 5.40
N SER A 311 1.75 -14.68 5.15
CA SER A 311 0.34 -14.93 5.50
C SER A 311 0.04 -14.77 7.00
N SER A 312 1.03 -15.03 7.86
CA SER A 312 0.91 -14.79 9.31
C SER A 312 0.72 -13.32 9.66
N THR A 313 1.39 -12.40 8.96
CA THR A 313 1.23 -10.96 9.11
C THR A 313 -0.14 -10.53 8.58
N ILE A 314 -0.55 -11.00 7.38
CA ILE A 314 -1.86 -10.70 6.80
C ILE A 314 -2.99 -11.15 7.73
N GLN A 315 -2.84 -12.30 8.42
CA GLN A 315 -3.83 -12.82 9.35
C GLN A 315 -4.16 -11.84 10.49
N ILE A 316 -3.17 -11.08 10.97
CA ILE A 316 -3.30 -10.22 12.15
C ILE A 316 -3.21 -8.71 11.83
N LEU A 317 -3.09 -8.34 10.56
CA LEU A 317 -3.11 -6.94 10.10
C LEU A 317 -4.34 -6.22 10.65
N GLY A 318 -4.13 -5.03 11.23
CA GLY A 318 -5.18 -4.23 11.90
C GLY A 318 -5.42 -4.60 13.36
N ALA A 319 -4.71 -5.59 13.90
CA ALA A 319 -4.77 -5.96 15.33
C ALA A 319 -3.51 -5.52 16.10
N GLU A 320 -2.78 -4.52 15.61
CA GLU A 320 -1.47 -4.09 16.15
C GLU A 320 -1.56 -3.75 17.64
N LYS A 321 -2.57 -2.98 18.05
CA LYS A 321 -2.80 -2.62 19.46
C LYS A 321 -2.99 -3.86 20.37
N ALA A 322 -3.68 -4.89 19.85
CA ALA A 322 -3.88 -6.14 20.61
C ALA A 322 -2.61 -6.98 20.69
N ILE A 323 -1.79 -6.97 19.63
CA ILE A 323 -0.49 -7.64 19.60
C ILE A 323 0.45 -7.00 20.61
N PHE A 324 0.61 -5.66 20.59
CA PHE A 324 1.44 -4.95 21.57
C PHE A 324 0.98 -5.16 23.01
N ARG A 325 -0.34 -5.19 23.22
CA ARG A 325 -0.89 -5.54 24.55
C ARG A 325 -0.50 -6.96 24.95
N ALA A 326 -0.64 -7.93 24.05
CA ALA A 326 -0.28 -9.33 24.33
C ALA A 326 1.21 -9.49 24.68
N ILE A 327 2.09 -8.82 23.94
CA ILE A 327 3.54 -8.83 24.19
C ILE A 327 3.85 -8.23 25.58
N ARG A 328 3.22 -7.09 25.91
CA ARG A 328 3.51 -6.36 27.15
C ARG A 328 2.92 -7.04 28.40
N THR A 329 1.76 -7.69 28.28
CA THR A 329 1.02 -8.27 29.41
C THR A 329 1.07 -9.78 29.49
N GLY A 330 1.73 -10.47 28.54
CA GLY A 330 1.69 -11.94 28.44
C GLY A 330 0.31 -12.52 28.05
N ALA A 331 -0.64 -11.68 27.66
CA ALA A 331 -1.98 -12.11 27.24
C ALA A 331 -1.92 -12.92 25.93
N LYS A 332 -2.95 -13.71 25.66
CA LYS A 332 -3.03 -14.49 24.40
C LYS A 332 -3.08 -13.55 23.20
N PRO A 333 -2.24 -13.80 22.17
CA PRO A 333 -2.21 -12.96 20.97
C PRO A 333 -3.52 -13.06 20.18
N PRO A 334 -3.88 -12.01 19.40
CA PRO A 334 -5.08 -12.02 18.58
C PRO A 334 -5.00 -13.12 17.50
N LYS A 335 -6.12 -13.76 17.22
CA LYS A 335 -6.23 -14.84 16.21
C LYS A 335 -6.46 -14.30 14.80
N HIS A 336 -6.91 -13.07 14.66
CA HIS A 336 -7.29 -12.41 13.41
C HIS A 336 -7.29 -10.88 13.60
N GLY A 337 -7.05 -10.16 12.51
CA GLY A 337 -7.14 -8.69 12.42
C GLY A 337 -8.36 -8.26 11.60
N VAL A 338 -8.15 -7.37 10.61
CA VAL A 338 -9.18 -6.86 9.67
C VAL A 338 -9.97 -7.98 9.00
N ILE A 339 -9.34 -9.10 8.68
CA ILE A 339 -9.98 -10.25 8.04
C ILE A 339 -11.14 -10.85 8.87
N PHE A 340 -11.29 -10.48 10.16
CA PHE A 340 -12.42 -10.92 10.99
C PHE A 340 -13.78 -10.45 10.44
N GLN A 341 -13.80 -9.33 9.73
CA GLN A 341 -15.01 -8.79 9.12
C GLN A 341 -15.54 -9.66 7.98
N HIS A 342 -14.73 -10.59 7.47
CA HIS A 342 -15.16 -11.52 6.43
C HIS A 342 -16.19 -12.52 6.97
N THR A 343 -17.30 -12.73 6.25
CA THR A 343 -18.41 -13.61 6.62
C THR A 343 -17.96 -15.02 7.00
N LEU A 344 -17.01 -15.59 6.25
CA LEU A 344 -16.45 -16.91 6.54
C LEU A 344 -15.85 -17.04 7.94
N ILE A 345 -15.36 -15.96 8.54
CA ILE A 345 -14.77 -15.95 9.88
C ILE A 345 -15.82 -15.50 10.91
N HIS A 346 -16.52 -14.40 10.62
CA HIS A 346 -17.47 -13.80 11.55
C HIS A 346 -18.61 -14.76 11.91
N GLU A 347 -19.22 -15.40 10.94
CA GLU A 347 -20.33 -16.34 11.13
C GLU A 347 -19.89 -17.71 11.67
N SER A 348 -18.58 -18.00 11.61
CA SER A 348 -18.06 -19.28 12.07
C SER A 348 -18.00 -19.36 13.61
N PRO A 349 -18.20 -20.55 14.20
CA PRO A 349 -18.05 -20.77 15.64
C PRO A 349 -16.66 -20.35 16.14
N LYS A 350 -16.58 -19.81 17.37
CA LYS A 350 -15.34 -19.27 17.96
C LYS A 350 -14.13 -20.21 17.88
N TRP A 351 -14.37 -21.52 17.93
CA TRP A 351 -13.32 -22.55 17.88
C TRP A 351 -12.79 -22.83 16.45
N GLN A 352 -13.53 -22.47 15.38
CA GLN A 352 -13.08 -22.60 13.99
C GLN A 352 -12.40 -21.32 13.46
N ARG A 353 -12.75 -20.15 13.98
CA ARG A 353 -12.32 -18.83 13.47
C ARG A 353 -10.81 -18.74 13.20
N GLY A 354 -9.98 -19.23 14.11
CA GLY A 354 -8.52 -19.17 13.93
C GLY A 354 -7.96 -20.05 12.80
N ARG A 355 -8.58 -21.23 12.55
CA ARG A 355 -8.18 -22.10 11.43
C ARG A 355 -8.62 -21.52 10.09
N ILE A 356 -9.86 -21.01 10.03
CA ILE A 356 -10.41 -20.35 8.84
C ILE A 356 -9.63 -19.07 8.53
N ALA A 357 -9.32 -18.23 9.53
CA ALA A 357 -8.51 -17.02 9.37
C ALA A 357 -7.14 -17.32 8.78
N ARG A 358 -6.49 -18.42 9.21
CA ARG A 358 -5.20 -18.85 8.65
C ARG A 358 -5.33 -19.30 7.20
N ALA A 359 -6.36 -20.06 6.86
CA ALA A 359 -6.61 -20.50 5.50
C ALA A 359 -6.91 -19.31 4.57
N LEU A 360 -7.76 -18.37 5.01
CA LEU A 360 -8.09 -17.14 4.28
C LEU A 360 -6.85 -16.29 4.06
N ALA A 361 -6.08 -16.02 5.12
CA ALA A 361 -4.85 -15.20 5.02
C ALA A 361 -3.80 -15.83 4.09
N SER A 362 -3.68 -17.17 4.07
CA SER A 362 -2.78 -17.87 3.14
C SER A 362 -3.20 -17.66 1.69
N LYS A 363 -4.49 -17.70 1.38
CA LYS A 363 -4.99 -17.48 0.02
C LYS A 363 -4.95 -16.01 -0.38
N ILE A 364 -5.20 -15.09 0.55
CA ILE A 364 -4.99 -13.64 0.31
C ILE A 364 -3.52 -13.35 -0.03
N ALA A 365 -2.55 -13.98 0.67
CA ALA A 365 -1.14 -13.81 0.36
C ALA A 365 -0.77 -14.27 -1.05
N ILE A 366 -1.35 -15.38 -1.52
CA ILE A 366 -1.17 -15.87 -2.88
C ILE A 366 -1.83 -14.92 -3.88
N ALA A 367 -3.08 -14.52 -3.63
CA ALA A 367 -3.84 -13.61 -4.47
C ALA A 367 -3.12 -12.26 -4.66
N ALA A 368 -2.64 -11.65 -3.57
CA ALA A 368 -1.90 -10.39 -3.62
C ALA A 368 -0.61 -10.49 -4.46
N ARG A 369 0.11 -11.64 -4.39
CA ARG A 369 1.28 -11.88 -5.25
C ARG A 369 0.90 -12.04 -6.71
N VAL A 370 -0.18 -12.75 -7.00
CA VAL A 370 -0.66 -12.90 -8.39
C VAL A 370 -1.11 -11.54 -8.94
N ASP A 371 -1.85 -10.75 -8.16
CA ASP A 371 -2.29 -9.42 -8.56
C ASP A 371 -1.11 -8.48 -8.81
N TYR A 372 -0.11 -8.46 -7.95
CA TYR A 372 1.03 -7.56 -8.09
C TYR A 372 2.00 -7.98 -9.21
N TYR A 373 2.40 -9.27 -9.25
CA TYR A 373 3.46 -9.73 -10.18
C TYR A 373 2.92 -10.23 -11.52
N ARG A 374 1.75 -10.87 -11.56
CA ARG A 374 1.21 -11.49 -12.78
C ARG A 374 0.08 -10.69 -13.41
N LYS A 375 -0.63 -9.89 -12.65
CA LYS A 375 -1.78 -9.07 -13.09
C LYS A 375 -2.83 -9.88 -13.87
N LYS A 376 -3.06 -11.12 -13.48
CA LYS A 376 -3.98 -12.05 -14.14
C LYS A 376 -4.97 -12.61 -13.10
N LEU A 377 -6.24 -12.68 -13.50
CA LEU A 377 -7.26 -13.31 -12.66
C LEU A 377 -7.06 -14.84 -12.63
N ASP A 378 -7.02 -15.41 -11.43
CA ASP A 378 -6.88 -16.84 -11.18
C ASP A 378 -8.01 -17.34 -10.25
N THR A 379 -9.00 -18.01 -10.85
CA THR A 379 -10.16 -18.52 -10.13
C THR A 379 -9.87 -19.72 -9.23
N SER A 380 -8.76 -20.42 -9.49
CA SER A 380 -8.37 -21.62 -8.73
C SER A 380 -8.09 -21.30 -7.26
N ILE A 381 -7.65 -20.09 -6.96
CA ILE A 381 -7.31 -19.67 -5.60
C ILE A 381 -8.56 -19.65 -4.69
N GLU A 382 -9.71 -19.21 -5.21
CA GLU A 382 -10.98 -19.20 -4.51
C GLU A 382 -11.51 -20.62 -4.31
N GLU A 383 -11.47 -21.45 -5.36
CA GLU A 383 -11.92 -22.85 -5.30
C GLU A 383 -11.15 -23.64 -4.24
N ASP A 384 -9.84 -23.47 -4.20
CA ASP A 384 -8.95 -24.06 -3.20
C ASP A 384 -9.26 -23.59 -1.78
N LEU A 385 -9.56 -22.26 -1.62
CA LEU A 385 -9.99 -21.72 -0.34
C LEU A 385 -11.27 -22.40 0.13
N MET A 386 -12.29 -22.48 -0.73
CA MET A 386 -13.58 -23.08 -0.40
C MET A 386 -13.45 -24.58 -0.11
N LYS A 387 -12.60 -25.30 -0.83
CA LYS A 387 -12.27 -26.70 -0.54
C LYS A 387 -11.67 -26.83 0.86
N ARG A 388 -10.68 -25.99 1.19
CA ARG A 388 -10.02 -26.01 2.51
C ARG A 388 -10.98 -25.67 3.66
N ILE A 389 -11.88 -24.72 3.46
CA ILE A 389 -12.88 -24.35 4.46
C ILE A 389 -13.86 -25.52 4.71
N ARG A 390 -14.32 -26.20 3.64
CA ARG A 390 -15.16 -27.40 3.78
C ARG A 390 -14.47 -28.50 4.59
N GLU A 391 -13.19 -28.72 4.37
CA GLU A 391 -12.38 -29.66 5.16
C GLU A 391 -12.31 -29.26 6.63
N ILE A 392 -12.02 -27.98 6.94
CA ILE A 392 -11.94 -27.45 8.32
C ILE A 392 -13.29 -27.66 9.05
N ARG A 393 -14.40 -27.40 8.37
CA ARG A 393 -15.73 -27.60 8.93
C ARG A 393 -16.01 -29.08 9.24
N ARG A 394 -15.67 -30.01 8.33
CA ARG A 394 -15.87 -31.46 8.48
C ARG A 394 -15.02 -32.08 9.58
N LEU A 395 -13.73 -31.74 9.67
CA LEU A 395 -12.80 -32.34 10.64
C LEU A 395 -13.25 -32.11 12.08
N LYS A 396 -13.70 -30.92 12.42
CA LYS A 396 -14.11 -30.62 13.78
C LYS A 396 -15.55 -31.06 14.14
N GLU A 397 -16.40 -31.28 13.18
CA GLU A 397 -17.66 -31.99 13.46
C GLU A 397 -17.39 -33.44 13.88
N ARG A 398 -16.40 -34.10 13.26
CA ARG A 398 -15.99 -35.46 13.66
C ARG A 398 -15.38 -35.48 15.07
N GLU A 399 -14.43 -34.60 15.37
CA GLU A 399 -13.83 -34.47 16.71
C GLU A 399 -14.89 -34.24 17.78
N ARG A 400 -15.89 -33.39 17.57
CA ARG A 400 -16.97 -33.12 18.50
C ARG A 400 -17.96 -34.30 18.65
N ARG A 401 -18.20 -35.04 17.56
CA ARG A 401 -19.02 -36.24 17.63
C ARG A 401 -18.32 -37.36 18.40
N GLU A 402 -17.00 -37.45 18.30
CA GLU A 402 -16.18 -38.40 19.04
C GLU A 402 -16.06 -38.02 20.53
N GLU A 403 -15.88 -36.73 20.86
CA GLU A 403 -15.87 -36.23 22.24
C GLU A 403 -17.25 -36.42 22.95
N LYS A 404 -18.35 -36.35 22.21
CA LYS A 404 -19.71 -36.55 22.75
C LYS A 404 -20.12 -38.02 22.84
N LYS A 405 -19.39 -38.97 22.25
CA LYS A 405 -19.63 -40.39 22.48
C LYS A 405 -19.31 -40.71 23.94
N PRO A 406 -20.24 -41.27 24.72
CA PRO A 406 -20.00 -41.66 26.12
C PRO A 406 -18.80 -42.60 26.13
N LYS A 407 -17.79 -42.33 26.95
CA LYS A 407 -16.70 -43.25 27.23
C LYS A 407 -17.34 -44.51 27.77
N SER A 408 -17.46 -45.55 26.93
CA SER A 408 -17.93 -46.86 27.37
C SER A 408 -17.07 -47.26 28.56
N LYS A 409 -17.73 -47.55 29.69
CA LYS A 409 -17.07 -48.02 30.91
C LYS A 409 -16.11 -49.14 30.53
N ARG A 410 -14.82 -48.89 30.62
CA ARG A 410 -13.82 -49.94 30.60
C ARG A 410 -14.17 -50.89 31.73
N ARG A 411 -14.76 -52.02 31.40
CA ARG A 411 -14.92 -53.15 32.32
C ARG A 411 -13.54 -53.49 32.85
N LYS A 412 -13.33 -53.26 34.14
CA LYS A 412 -12.23 -53.86 34.87
C LYS A 412 -12.43 -55.38 34.79
N ARG A 413 -11.50 -56.06 34.22
CA ARG A 413 -11.17 -57.43 34.50
C ARG A 413 -9.84 -57.45 35.23
#